data_3bad02b0c8dee5f0050520615b30403c
#
_entry.id   3bad02b0c8dee5f0050520615b30403c
#
_cell.length_a   1.000
_cell.length_b   1.000
_cell.length_c   1.000
_cell.angle_alpha   90.00
_cell.angle_beta   90.00
_cell.angle_gamma   90.00
#
_symmetry.space_group_name_H-M   'P 1'
#
loop_
_entity.id
_entity.type
_entity.pdbx_description
1 polymer ?
#
loop_
_entity_poly.entity_id
_entity_poly.type
_entity_poly.pdbx_seq_one_letter_code
_entity_poly.pdbx_strand_id
1 'polypeptide(L)'
;SWQRLVWAVGSVGNTFNIPGVADHALQMKDIHQARAIKHALLGMYELVETGSKPKEDLQAVVVGGGPTGVEVAGAIAELQKQMRHEFPEIAQHAGVTLLEAGPRLLPTFSNKSSTRAQSALAKLGVSVMLDAAVDRMYETAVHLKDGQVLSAGTTVWAAGVAAPAQWAALATSDRLNRLIVNDHLQVQDYVWVIGDAAHAADDNGQPLPMVASVALQQGNYVAQSITASGPTKPFRFKNKGQRSEEHTSEL
;
A
#
# COMPACT_ATOMS: atom_id res chain seq x y z
N SER A 1 31.71 0.29 -17.60
CA SER A 1 32.06 1.25 -16.55
C SER A 1 31.03 2.39 -16.55
N TRP A 2 30.58 2.80 -15.39
CA TRP A 2 29.69 3.96 -15.18
C TRP A 2 30.48 5.05 -14.46
N GLN A 3 30.12 6.32 -14.69
CA GLN A 3 30.72 7.47 -14.01
C GLN A 3 29.79 8.02 -12.91
N ARG A 4 28.50 7.82 -13.07
CA ARG A 4 27.44 8.29 -12.15
C ARG A 4 26.33 7.25 -12.12
N LEU A 5 25.76 6.99 -10.96
CA LEU A 5 24.67 6.04 -10.74
C LEU A 5 23.53 6.70 -9.99
N VAL A 6 22.31 6.56 -10.49
CA VAL A 6 21.07 6.95 -9.78
C VAL A 6 20.27 5.69 -9.50
N TRP A 7 20.08 5.41 -8.22
CA TRP A 7 19.34 4.26 -7.74
C TRP A 7 17.90 4.65 -7.46
N ALA A 8 16.97 4.27 -8.32
CA ALA A 8 15.56 4.66 -8.27
C ALA A 8 14.65 3.43 -8.38
N VAL A 9 14.94 2.39 -7.60
CA VAL A 9 14.29 1.06 -7.71
C VAL A 9 12.90 0.99 -7.05
N GLY A 10 12.47 2.08 -6.40
CA GLY A 10 11.16 2.14 -5.76
C GLY A 10 11.02 1.23 -4.55
N SER A 11 9.82 0.71 -4.34
CA SER A 11 9.46 -0.16 -3.23
C SER A 11 8.69 -1.39 -3.69
N VAL A 12 8.68 -2.40 -2.82
CA VAL A 12 7.90 -3.65 -2.93
C VAL A 12 6.96 -3.76 -1.73
N GLY A 13 5.96 -4.61 -1.81
CA GLY A 13 5.10 -4.90 -0.66
C GLY A 13 5.90 -5.44 0.52
N ASN A 14 5.57 -4.99 1.72
CA ASN A 14 6.17 -5.44 2.96
C ASN A 14 5.18 -6.29 3.75
N THR A 15 5.47 -7.56 3.92
CA THR A 15 4.64 -8.50 4.70
C THR A 15 4.87 -8.42 6.21
N PHE A 16 5.83 -7.60 6.66
CA PHE A 16 6.29 -7.51 8.05
C PHE A 16 6.67 -8.87 8.66
N ASN A 17 7.00 -9.85 7.82
CA ASN A 17 7.26 -11.24 8.21
C ASN A 17 6.10 -11.90 8.99
N ILE A 18 4.87 -11.42 8.80
CA ILE A 18 3.69 -12.03 9.40
C ILE A 18 3.45 -13.39 8.73
N PRO A 19 3.33 -14.48 9.51
CA PRO A 19 3.16 -15.83 8.97
C PRO A 19 1.97 -15.93 8.04
N GLY A 20 2.16 -16.56 6.87
CA GLY A 20 1.15 -16.82 5.87
C GLY A 20 0.78 -15.63 4.97
N VAL A 21 1.24 -14.40 5.25
CA VAL A 21 0.93 -13.23 4.39
C VAL A 21 1.54 -13.39 3.00
N ALA A 22 2.78 -13.86 2.91
CA ALA A 22 3.45 -14.05 1.63
C ALA A 22 2.80 -15.14 0.76
N ASP A 23 2.19 -16.15 1.42
CA ASP A 23 1.62 -17.33 0.75
C ASP A 23 0.15 -17.16 0.38
N HIS A 24 -0.62 -16.39 1.17
CA HIS A 24 -2.08 -16.36 1.10
C HIS A 24 -2.68 -14.99 0.79
N ALA A 25 -1.88 -13.91 0.79
CA ALA A 25 -2.39 -12.58 0.49
C ALA A 25 -1.95 -12.08 -0.89
N LEU A 26 -2.88 -11.52 -1.64
CA LEU A 26 -2.60 -10.79 -2.87
C LEU A 26 -2.10 -9.38 -2.53
N GLN A 27 -1.04 -8.93 -3.17
CA GLN A 27 -0.52 -7.58 -3.00
C GLN A 27 -1.11 -6.63 -4.04
N MET A 28 -1.14 -5.32 -3.73
CA MET A 28 -1.61 -4.29 -4.66
C MET A 28 -0.52 -3.24 -4.88
N LYS A 29 0.32 -3.44 -5.89
CA LYS A 29 1.41 -2.53 -6.24
C LYS A 29 1.45 -2.19 -7.73
N ASP A 30 1.03 -3.10 -8.60
CA ASP A 30 1.08 -2.95 -10.05
C ASP A 30 -0.18 -3.49 -10.75
N ILE A 31 -0.25 -3.30 -12.07
CA ILE A 31 -1.41 -3.71 -12.88
C ILE A 31 -1.60 -5.24 -12.92
N HIS A 32 -0.53 -6.02 -12.81
CA HIS A 32 -0.63 -7.48 -12.82
C HIS A 32 -1.26 -7.97 -11.52
N GLN A 33 -0.87 -7.38 -10.40
CA GLN A 33 -1.44 -7.66 -9.08
C GLN A 33 -2.91 -7.19 -9.00
N ALA A 34 -3.25 -6.02 -9.56
CA ALA A 34 -4.64 -5.57 -9.65
C ALA A 34 -5.51 -6.54 -10.45
N ARG A 35 -5.00 -7.07 -11.57
CA ARG A 35 -5.68 -8.10 -12.36
C ARG A 35 -5.83 -9.41 -11.59
N ALA A 36 -4.80 -9.84 -10.86
CA ALA A 36 -4.85 -11.05 -10.04
C ALA A 36 -5.93 -10.94 -8.95
N ILE A 37 -6.04 -9.79 -8.27
CA ILE A 37 -7.10 -9.52 -7.30
C ILE A 37 -8.48 -9.62 -7.97
N LYS A 38 -8.66 -8.95 -9.11
CA LYS A 38 -9.94 -9.02 -9.86
C LYS A 38 -10.29 -10.45 -10.24
N HIS A 39 -9.33 -11.21 -10.77
CA HIS A 39 -9.56 -12.62 -11.18
C HIS A 39 -9.88 -13.50 -9.97
N ALA A 40 -9.19 -13.34 -8.84
CA ALA A 40 -9.49 -14.10 -7.63
C ALA A 40 -10.91 -13.82 -7.13
N LEU A 41 -11.31 -12.54 -7.07
CA LEU A 41 -12.66 -12.16 -6.66
C LEU A 41 -13.73 -12.74 -7.59
N LEU A 42 -13.61 -12.58 -8.91
CA LEU A 42 -14.59 -13.10 -9.86
C LEU A 42 -14.64 -14.64 -9.88
N GLY A 43 -13.48 -15.30 -9.88
CA GLY A 43 -13.40 -16.76 -9.83
C GLY A 43 -14.01 -17.34 -8.54
N MET A 44 -13.97 -16.60 -7.42
CA MET A 44 -14.63 -17.04 -6.20
C MET A 44 -16.16 -17.13 -6.36
N TYR A 45 -16.79 -16.18 -7.08
CA TYR A 45 -18.22 -16.26 -7.37
C TYR A 45 -18.57 -17.51 -8.20
N GLU A 46 -17.77 -17.84 -9.21
CA GLU A 46 -17.98 -19.04 -10.03
C GLU A 46 -17.81 -20.32 -9.20
N LEU A 47 -16.81 -20.38 -8.32
CA LEU A 47 -16.57 -21.54 -7.45
C LEU A 47 -17.69 -21.74 -6.42
N VAL A 48 -18.21 -20.65 -5.87
CA VAL A 48 -19.33 -20.72 -4.92
C VAL A 48 -20.64 -21.06 -5.62
N GLU A 49 -20.91 -20.50 -6.81
CA GLU A 49 -22.10 -20.81 -7.61
C GLU A 49 -22.17 -22.30 -8.00
N THR A 50 -21.03 -22.88 -8.35
CA THR A 50 -20.91 -24.32 -8.66
C THR A 50 -20.89 -25.22 -7.43
N GLY A 51 -20.92 -24.67 -6.21
CA GLY A 51 -20.83 -25.42 -4.95
C GLY A 51 -19.45 -25.98 -4.65
N SER A 52 -18.41 -25.54 -5.38
CA SER A 52 -17.01 -25.97 -5.17
C SER A 52 -16.36 -25.29 -3.96
N LYS A 53 -16.89 -24.14 -3.55
CA LYS A 53 -16.46 -23.39 -2.35
C LYS A 53 -17.68 -22.95 -1.53
N PRO A 54 -17.54 -22.77 -0.21
CA PRO A 54 -18.62 -22.29 0.64
C PRO A 54 -18.89 -20.80 0.44
N LYS A 55 -20.09 -20.35 0.77
CA LYS A 55 -20.52 -18.94 0.59
C LYS A 55 -19.71 -17.95 1.43
N GLU A 56 -19.16 -18.40 2.54
CA GLU A 56 -18.28 -17.65 3.43
C GLU A 56 -16.99 -17.19 2.73
N ASP A 57 -16.56 -17.91 1.67
CA ASP A 57 -15.38 -17.55 0.87
C ASP A 57 -15.64 -16.33 -0.05
N LEU A 58 -16.89 -15.84 -0.16
CA LEU A 58 -17.18 -14.55 -0.81
C LEU A 58 -16.78 -13.34 0.03
N GLN A 59 -16.32 -13.54 1.28
CA GLN A 59 -15.78 -12.47 2.10
C GLN A 59 -14.39 -12.08 1.60
N ALA A 60 -14.18 -10.78 1.38
CA ALA A 60 -12.89 -10.19 1.06
C ALA A 60 -12.35 -9.40 2.26
N VAL A 61 -11.08 -9.61 2.57
CA VAL A 61 -10.39 -8.84 3.62
C VAL A 61 -9.29 -8.01 2.98
N VAL A 62 -9.29 -6.70 3.23
CA VAL A 62 -8.22 -5.77 2.85
C VAL A 62 -7.45 -5.38 4.11
N VAL A 63 -6.13 -5.53 4.11
CA VAL A 63 -5.28 -5.21 5.26
C VAL A 63 -4.46 -3.97 4.98
N GLY A 64 -4.64 -2.95 5.82
CA GLY A 64 -3.96 -1.66 5.75
C GLY A 64 -4.91 -0.51 5.43
N GLY A 65 -5.11 0.41 6.37
CA GLY A 65 -5.99 1.58 6.27
C GLY A 65 -5.34 2.82 5.66
N GLY A 66 -4.23 2.64 4.93
CA GLY A 66 -3.60 3.69 4.12
C GLY A 66 -4.39 3.99 2.83
N PRO A 67 -3.92 4.95 1.99
CA PRO A 67 -4.62 5.33 0.75
C PRO A 67 -4.96 4.14 -0.14
N THR A 68 -3.99 3.29 -0.43
CA THR A 68 -4.17 2.10 -1.28
C THR A 68 -5.22 1.15 -0.73
N GLY A 69 -5.20 0.86 0.58
CA GLY A 69 -6.18 -0.05 1.18
C GLY A 69 -7.61 0.52 1.16
N VAL A 70 -7.76 1.81 1.43
CA VAL A 70 -9.05 2.51 1.35
C VAL A 70 -9.62 2.45 -0.08
N GLU A 71 -8.80 2.74 -1.10
CA GLU A 71 -9.19 2.69 -2.51
C GLU A 71 -9.55 1.26 -2.95
N VAL A 72 -8.73 0.27 -2.59
CA VAL A 72 -8.97 -1.14 -2.92
C VAL A 72 -10.22 -1.66 -2.25
N ALA A 73 -10.46 -1.36 -0.98
CA ALA A 73 -11.66 -1.79 -0.27
C ALA A 73 -12.94 -1.21 -0.92
N GLY A 74 -12.90 0.08 -1.32
CA GLY A 74 -13.97 0.72 -2.05
C GLY A 74 -14.23 0.05 -3.41
N ALA A 75 -13.18 -0.17 -4.19
CA ALA A 75 -13.28 -0.79 -5.52
C ALA A 75 -13.83 -2.24 -5.45
N ILE A 76 -13.41 -3.02 -4.43
CA ILE A 76 -13.95 -4.38 -4.22
C ILE A 76 -15.45 -4.31 -3.87
N ALA A 77 -15.85 -3.38 -3.00
CA ALA A 77 -17.26 -3.23 -2.64
C ALA A 77 -18.14 -2.84 -3.85
N GLU A 78 -17.63 -1.95 -4.71
CA GLU A 78 -18.30 -1.60 -5.96
C GLU A 78 -18.41 -2.79 -6.93
N LEU A 79 -17.34 -3.58 -7.07
CA LEU A 79 -17.35 -4.81 -7.86
C LEU A 79 -18.38 -5.80 -7.31
N GLN A 80 -18.39 -6.04 -5.99
CA GLN A 80 -19.37 -6.94 -5.36
C GLN A 80 -20.82 -6.46 -5.57
N LYS A 81 -21.04 -5.13 -5.57
CA LYS A 81 -22.36 -4.57 -5.91
C LYS A 81 -22.78 -4.90 -7.34
N GLN A 82 -21.86 -4.87 -8.31
CA GLN A 82 -22.14 -5.28 -9.69
C GLN A 82 -22.46 -6.78 -9.78
N MET A 83 -21.74 -7.62 -9.05
CA MET A 83 -21.96 -9.07 -9.03
C MET A 83 -23.36 -9.49 -8.54
N ARG A 84 -24.09 -8.63 -7.81
CA ARG A 84 -25.48 -8.89 -7.42
C ARG A 84 -26.44 -9.06 -8.60
N HIS A 85 -26.09 -8.50 -9.76
CA HIS A 85 -26.89 -8.68 -10.98
C HIS A 85 -26.61 -10.01 -11.67
N GLU A 86 -25.38 -10.51 -11.59
CA GLU A 86 -24.96 -11.74 -12.25
C GLU A 86 -25.16 -12.98 -11.35
N PHE A 87 -24.99 -12.82 -10.02
CA PHE A 87 -25.06 -13.87 -9.02
C PHE A 87 -26.03 -13.51 -7.88
N PRO A 88 -27.33 -13.27 -8.15
CA PRO A 88 -28.24 -12.68 -7.16
C PRO A 88 -28.42 -13.54 -5.89
N GLU A 89 -28.33 -14.87 -6.01
CA GLU A 89 -28.57 -15.79 -4.88
C GLU A 89 -27.37 -15.85 -3.92
N ILE A 90 -26.15 -15.75 -4.43
CA ILE A 90 -24.94 -15.91 -3.60
C ILE A 90 -24.32 -14.56 -3.21
N ALA A 91 -24.49 -13.51 -4.02
CA ALA A 91 -23.83 -12.22 -3.80
C ALA A 91 -24.26 -11.51 -2.51
N GLN A 92 -25.40 -11.90 -1.90
CA GLN A 92 -25.82 -11.41 -0.59
C GLN A 92 -24.87 -11.85 0.54
N HIS A 93 -24.07 -12.91 0.33
CA HIS A 93 -23.07 -13.41 1.27
C HIS A 93 -21.70 -12.74 1.10
N ALA A 94 -21.53 -11.97 0.03
CA ALA A 94 -20.30 -11.22 -0.20
C ALA A 94 -20.19 -10.00 0.71
N GLY A 95 -19.00 -9.75 1.21
CA GLY A 95 -18.70 -8.61 2.06
C GLY A 95 -17.23 -8.20 1.96
N VAL A 96 -16.96 -6.97 2.35
CA VAL A 96 -15.59 -6.42 2.41
C VAL A 96 -15.30 -5.94 3.81
N THR A 97 -14.19 -6.39 4.38
CA THR A 97 -13.68 -5.88 5.65
C THR A 97 -12.32 -5.24 5.42
N LEU A 98 -12.16 -3.98 5.84
CA LEU A 98 -10.88 -3.26 5.87
C LEU A 98 -10.32 -3.28 7.29
N LEU A 99 -9.13 -3.86 7.44
CA LEU A 99 -8.39 -3.92 8.70
C LEU A 99 -7.33 -2.83 8.76
N GLU A 100 -7.29 -2.08 9.85
CA GLU A 100 -6.23 -1.14 10.15
C GLU A 100 -5.69 -1.40 11.56
N ALA A 101 -4.37 -1.55 11.67
CA ALA A 101 -3.70 -1.83 12.94
C ALA A 101 -3.69 -0.64 13.91
N GLY A 102 -3.87 0.56 13.39
CA GLY A 102 -3.95 1.79 14.16
C GLY A 102 -5.37 2.25 14.47
N PRO A 103 -5.50 3.33 15.25
CA PRO A 103 -6.80 3.82 15.73
C PRO A 103 -7.60 4.61 14.68
N ARG A 104 -7.10 4.78 13.45
CA ARG A 104 -7.81 5.51 12.39
C ARG A 104 -7.29 5.19 11.00
N LEU A 105 -8.14 5.33 9.99
CA LEU A 105 -7.74 5.29 8.59
C LEU A 105 -6.89 6.51 8.20
N LEU A 106 -6.09 6.37 7.15
CA LEU A 106 -5.29 7.44 6.57
C LEU A 106 -4.45 8.19 7.63
N PRO A 107 -3.58 7.51 8.39
CA PRO A 107 -2.90 8.09 9.56
C PRO A 107 -2.01 9.30 9.22
N THR A 108 -1.55 9.44 7.99
CA THR A 108 -0.74 10.56 7.50
C THR A 108 -1.57 11.75 7.01
N PHE A 109 -2.90 11.62 6.94
CA PHE A 109 -3.81 12.68 6.51
C PHE A 109 -4.51 13.34 7.70
N SER A 110 -5.30 14.40 7.43
CA SER A 110 -6.08 15.07 8.46
C SER A 110 -7.15 14.16 9.07
N ASN A 111 -7.56 14.43 10.31
CA ASN A 111 -8.67 13.71 10.95
C ASN A 111 -9.96 13.82 10.13
N LYS A 112 -10.19 14.97 9.49
CA LYS A 112 -11.36 15.19 8.60
C LYS A 112 -11.32 14.23 7.40
N SER A 113 -10.16 14.02 6.78
CA SER A 113 -9.99 13.05 5.68
C SER A 113 -10.23 11.62 6.15
N SER A 114 -9.71 11.26 7.34
CA SER A 114 -9.94 9.94 7.95
C SER A 114 -11.44 9.67 8.16
N THR A 115 -12.15 10.60 8.78
CA THR A 115 -13.60 10.46 9.03
C THR A 115 -14.40 10.39 7.72
N ARG A 116 -14.04 11.20 6.71
CA ARG A 116 -14.70 11.15 5.39
C ARG A 116 -14.49 9.79 4.70
N ALA A 117 -13.26 9.26 4.71
CA ALA A 117 -12.94 7.95 4.15
C ALA A 117 -13.77 6.85 4.83
N GLN A 118 -13.80 6.83 6.16
CA GLN A 118 -14.58 5.85 6.91
C GLN A 118 -16.07 5.94 6.60
N SER A 119 -16.62 7.17 6.52
CA SER A 119 -18.03 7.37 6.15
C SER A 119 -18.34 6.95 4.71
N ALA A 120 -17.42 7.19 3.77
CA ALA A 120 -17.58 6.77 2.38
C ALA A 120 -17.56 5.25 2.25
N LEU A 121 -16.61 4.57 2.89
CA LEU A 121 -16.54 3.12 2.93
C LEU A 121 -17.78 2.48 3.54
N ALA A 122 -18.28 3.03 4.66
CA ALA A 122 -19.51 2.56 5.29
C ALA A 122 -20.74 2.66 4.35
N LYS A 123 -20.84 3.74 3.55
CA LYS A 123 -21.90 3.89 2.54
C LYS A 123 -21.81 2.85 1.42
N LEU A 124 -20.60 2.37 1.11
CA LEU A 124 -20.38 1.28 0.16
C LEU A 124 -20.61 -0.12 0.76
N GLY A 125 -20.87 -0.20 2.08
CA GLY A 125 -21.08 -1.46 2.79
C GLY A 125 -19.77 -2.12 3.24
N VAL A 126 -18.65 -1.40 3.26
CA VAL A 126 -17.38 -1.90 3.79
C VAL A 126 -17.39 -1.84 5.31
N SER A 127 -17.08 -2.96 5.96
CA SER A 127 -16.81 -3.02 7.40
C SER A 127 -15.39 -2.54 7.69
N VAL A 128 -15.23 -1.52 8.53
CA VAL A 128 -13.91 -1.01 8.93
C VAL A 128 -13.61 -1.44 10.35
N MET A 129 -12.50 -2.15 10.55
CA MET A 129 -11.99 -2.54 11.86
C MET A 129 -10.69 -1.80 12.13
N LEU A 130 -10.71 -0.94 13.13
CA LEU A 130 -9.54 -0.21 13.64
C LEU A 130 -8.92 -0.97 14.81
N ASP A 131 -7.67 -0.66 15.16
CA ASP A 131 -6.89 -1.38 16.18
C ASP A 131 -6.83 -2.90 15.94
N ALA A 132 -7.02 -3.31 14.67
CA ALA A 132 -7.15 -4.69 14.22
C ALA A 132 -5.85 -5.17 13.56
N ALA A 133 -4.84 -5.46 14.37
CA ALA A 133 -3.56 -5.95 13.88
C ALA A 133 -3.63 -7.44 13.53
N VAL A 134 -3.17 -7.80 12.33
CA VAL A 134 -3.07 -9.19 11.89
C VAL A 134 -1.93 -9.90 12.63
N ASP A 135 -2.19 -11.12 13.10
CA ASP A 135 -1.21 -12.02 13.70
C ASP A 135 -0.67 -13.01 12.67
N ARG A 136 -1.55 -13.66 11.92
CA ARG A 136 -1.22 -14.64 10.88
C ARG A 136 -2.34 -14.80 9.85
N MET A 137 -2.03 -15.41 8.73
CA MET A 137 -2.99 -15.73 7.69
C MET A 137 -2.96 -17.19 7.29
N TYR A 138 -4.11 -17.67 6.82
CA TYR A 138 -4.30 -18.94 6.14
C TYR A 138 -5.05 -18.71 4.83
N GLU A 139 -5.21 -19.74 4.01
CA GLU A 139 -5.86 -19.64 2.70
C GLU A 139 -7.25 -18.96 2.76
N THR A 140 -8.04 -19.27 3.80
CA THR A 140 -9.42 -18.78 3.93
C THR A 140 -9.70 -18.07 5.25
N ALA A 141 -8.65 -17.67 5.99
CA ALA A 141 -8.82 -17.03 7.29
C ALA A 141 -7.71 -16.03 7.62
N VAL A 142 -8.10 -14.91 8.22
CA VAL A 142 -7.20 -13.91 8.80
C VAL A 142 -7.36 -13.92 10.32
N HIS A 143 -6.29 -14.18 11.04
CA HIS A 143 -6.25 -14.16 12.50
C HIS A 143 -5.70 -12.83 12.99
N LEU A 144 -6.41 -12.21 13.93
CA LEU A 144 -6.01 -10.96 14.56
C LEU A 144 -5.28 -11.22 15.89
N LYS A 145 -4.48 -10.27 16.33
CA LYS A 145 -3.74 -10.36 17.60
C LYS A 145 -4.62 -10.40 18.84
N ASP A 146 -5.85 -9.93 18.75
CA ASP A 146 -6.85 -9.99 19.83
C ASP A 146 -7.57 -11.33 19.93
N GLY A 147 -7.23 -12.29 19.03
CA GLY A 147 -7.81 -13.63 18.97
C GLY A 147 -9.01 -13.76 18.05
N GLN A 148 -9.51 -12.69 17.45
CA GLN A 148 -10.57 -12.78 16.45
C GLN A 148 -10.08 -13.49 15.19
N VAL A 149 -10.98 -14.21 14.53
CA VAL A 149 -10.74 -14.91 13.25
C VAL A 149 -11.79 -14.46 12.25
N LEU A 150 -11.32 -14.00 11.10
CA LEU A 150 -12.18 -13.57 9.99
C LEU A 150 -12.08 -14.57 8.85
N SER A 151 -13.21 -15.04 8.33
CA SER A 151 -13.24 -15.78 7.07
C SER A 151 -12.90 -14.84 5.91
N ALA A 152 -12.09 -15.30 4.97
CA ALA A 152 -11.67 -14.51 3.82
C ALA A 152 -11.28 -15.45 2.67
N GLY A 153 -12.11 -15.60 1.66
CA GLY A 153 -11.73 -16.31 0.45
C GLY A 153 -10.78 -15.49 -0.45
N THR A 154 -10.73 -14.19 -0.24
CA THR A 154 -9.74 -13.31 -0.88
C THR A 154 -9.18 -12.33 0.13
N THR A 155 -7.87 -12.36 0.34
CA THR A 155 -7.18 -11.37 1.19
C THR A 155 -6.26 -10.50 0.34
N VAL A 156 -6.38 -9.17 0.50
CA VAL A 156 -5.50 -8.19 -0.16
C VAL A 156 -4.64 -7.50 0.88
N TRP A 157 -3.32 -7.55 0.69
CA TRP A 157 -2.35 -6.90 1.56
C TRP A 157 -1.93 -5.54 1.01
N ALA A 158 -2.34 -4.47 1.68
CA ALA A 158 -2.02 -3.08 1.38
C ALA A 158 -1.37 -2.36 2.59
N ALA A 159 -0.84 -3.12 3.58
CA ALA A 159 -0.41 -2.58 4.88
C ALA A 159 0.97 -1.92 4.87
N GLY A 160 1.65 -1.86 3.75
CA GLY A 160 2.91 -1.14 3.68
C GLY A 160 3.85 -1.59 2.58
N VAL A 161 4.88 -0.79 2.42
CA VAL A 161 5.94 -1.00 1.43
C VAL A 161 7.31 -0.90 2.09
N ALA A 162 8.31 -1.53 1.49
CA ALA A 162 9.71 -1.43 1.86
C ALA A 162 10.57 -1.35 0.59
N ALA A 163 11.78 -0.84 0.69
CA ALA A 163 12.74 -0.99 -0.39
C ALA A 163 13.09 -2.48 -0.59
N PRO A 164 13.42 -2.91 -1.81
CA PRO A 164 13.77 -4.31 -2.07
C PRO A 164 14.98 -4.74 -1.23
N ALA A 165 14.84 -5.80 -0.43
CA ALA A 165 15.82 -6.22 0.57
C ALA A 165 17.21 -6.56 -0.01
N GLN A 166 17.28 -7.06 -1.25
CA GLN A 166 18.55 -7.39 -1.91
C GLN A 166 19.50 -6.19 -2.06
N TRP A 167 19.00 -4.98 -1.94
CA TRP A 167 19.80 -3.75 -2.05
C TRP A 167 20.25 -3.19 -0.72
N ALA A 168 19.69 -3.66 0.39
CA ALA A 168 20.03 -3.18 1.73
C ALA A 168 21.51 -3.43 2.11
N ALA A 169 22.17 -4.38 1.45
CA ALA A 169 23.59 -4.67 1.66
C ALA A 169 24.55 -3.66 0.98
N LEU A 170 24.05 -2.78 0.11
CA LEU A 170 24.90 -1.83 -0.62
C LEU A 170 25.41 -0.65 0.23
N ALA A 171 24.66 -0.29 1.24
CA ALA A 171 24.99 0.76 2.20
C ALA A 171 24.17 0.58 3.48
N THR A 172 24.40 1.43 4.49
CA THR A 172 23.58 1.44 5.71
C THR A 172 22.11 1.67 5.34
N SER A 173 21.23 0.83 5.90
CA SER A 173 19.80 0.88 5.64
C SER A 173 18.97 0.96 6.91
N ASP A 174 17.72 1.43 6.79
CA ASP A 174 16.75 1.45 7.88
C ASP A 174 15.93 0.12 7.93
N ARG A 175 14.99 0.06 8.89
CA ARG A 175 14.09 -1.10 9.08
C ARG A 175 13.19 -1.44 7.89
N LEU A 176 13.04 -0.53 6.93
CA LEU A 176 12.30 -0.71 5.69
C LEU A 176 13.24 -0.96 4.49
N ASN A 177 14.50 -1.33 4.75
CA ASN A 177 15.57 -1.54 3.76
C ASN A 177 15.90 -0.31 2.91
N ARG A 178 15.44 0.90 3.29
CA ARG A 178 15.78 2.12 2.58
C ARG A 178 17.22 2.48 2.88
N LEU A 179 17.99 2.80 1.84
CA LEU A 179 19.38 3.21 1.99
C LEU A 179 19.46 4.61 2.60
N ILE A 180 20.21 4.76 3.67
CA ILE A 180 20.41 6.06 4.36
C ILE A 180 21.30 6.92 3.48
N VAL A 181 20.80 8.07 3.07
CA VAL A 181 21.49 9.04 2.23
C VAL A 181 21.90 10.28 3.00
N ASN A 182 22.94 10.94 2.51
CA ASN A 182 23.35 12.26 3.01
C ASN A 182 22.40 13.38 2.49
N ASP A 183 22.67 14.63 2.86
CA ASP A 183 21.89 15.80 2.44
C ASP A 183 21.90 16.06 0.92
N HIS A 184 22.76 15.38 0.18
CA HIS A 184 22.82 15.43 -1.28
C HIS A 184 22.22 14.19 -1.95
N LEU A 185 21.45 13.39 -1.19
CA LEU A 185 20.82 12.13 -1.62
C LEU A 185 21.84 11.08 -2.09
N GLN A 186 23.05 11.09 -1.55
CA GLN A 186 24.12 10.18 -1.91
C GLN A 186 24.40 9.17 -0.79
N VAL A 187 24.74 7.93 -1.15
CA VAL A 187 25.31 6.90 -0.26
C VAL A 187 26.84 6.88 -0.33
N GLN A 188 27.39 7.33 -1.47
CA GLN A 188 28.83 7.59 -1.71
C GLN A 188 28.97 8.53 -2.91
N ASP A 189 30.18 9.01 -3.17
CA ASP A 189 30.44 9.90 -4.30
C ASP A 189 29.91 9.34 -5.62
N TYR A 190 29.18 10.16 -6.35
CA TYR A 190 28.58 9.84 -7.66
C TYR A 190 27.50 8.74 -7.63
N VAL A 191 27.02 8.32 -6.44
CA VAL A 191 25.93 7.35 -6.29
C VAL A 191 24.77 7.95 -5.49
N TRP A 192 23.70 8.26 -6.18
CA TRP A 192 22.46 8.80 -5.60
C TRP A 192 21.42 7.71 -5.39
N VAL A 193 20.67 7.82 -4.33
CA VAL A 193 19.47 6.99 -4.08
C VAL A 193 18.26 7.90 -3.90
N ILE A 194 17.17 7.61 -4.61
CA ILE A 194 15.98 8.46 -4.64
C ILE A 194 14.68 7.64 -4.56
N GLY A 195 13.58 8.34 -4.27
CA GLY A 195 12.25 7.75 -4.14
C GLY A 195 12.13 6.84 -2.92
N ASP A 196 11.30 5.83 -3.03
CA ASP A 196 10.98 4.92 -1.93
C ASP A 196 12.18 4.11 -1.42
N ALA A 197 13.24 3.99 -2.23
CA ALA A 197 14.48 3.31 -1.82
C ALA A 197 15.39 4.17 -0.94
N ALA A 198 15.15 5.47 -0.83
CA ALA A 198 15.97 6.40 -0.07
C ALA A 198 15.39 6.69 1.31
N HIS A 199 16.24 6.57 2.36
CA HIS A 199 15.98 7.19 3.65
C HIS A 199 16.64 8.57 3.66
N ALA A 200 15.93 9.57 3.14
CA ALA A 200 16.29 10.97 3.26
C ALA A 200 15.56 11.57 4.45
N ALA A 201 16.24 12.33 5.28
CA ALA A 201 15.65 12.97 6.45
C ALA A 201 15.06 14.35 6.12
N ASP A 202 14.04 14.76 6.86
CA ASP A 202 13.55 16.14 6.91
C ASP A 202 14.43 17.01 7.83
N ASP A 203 14.06 18.28 7.98
CA ASP A 203 14.78 19.22 8.84
C ASP A 203 14.73 18.86 10.34
N ASN A 204 13.86 17.94 10.76
CA ASN A 204 13.74 17.41 12.11
C ASN A 204 14.45 16.05 12.28
N GLY A 205 15.15 15.57 11.26
CA GLY A 205 15.80 14.27 11.25
C GLY A 205 14.84 13.08 11.06
N GLN A 206 13.56 13.34 10.72
CA GLN A 206 12.61 12.27 10.48
C GLN A 206 12.64 11.83 9.02
N PRO A 207 12.48 10.51 8.74
CA PRO A 207 12.51 10.00 7.39
C PRO A 207 11.34 10.54 6.57
N LEU A 208 11.63 11.03 5.37
CA LEU A 208 10.61 11.46 4.43
C LEU A 208 9.67 10.29 4.06
N PRO A 209 8.38 10.57 3.82
CA PRO A 209 7.42 9.53 3.45
C PRO A 209 7.68 8.98 2.04
N MET A 210 7.30 7.71 1.81
CA MET A 210 7.39 7.04 0.52
C MET A 210 6.20 7.45 -0.35
N VAL A 211 6.25 8.65 -0.91
CA VAL A 211 5.17 9.24 -1.74
C VAL A 211 5.74 9.88 -3.01
N ALA A 212 4.92 9.94 -4.06
CA ALA A 212 5.33 10.44 -5.37
C ALA A 212 5.91 11.87 -5.34
N SER A 213 5.37 12.75 -4.50
CA SER A 213 5.85 14.14 -4.38
C SER A 213 7.27 14.25 -3.85
N VAL A 214 7.70 13.32 -2.98
CA VAL A 214 9.09 13.20 -2.50
C VAL A 214 9.97 12.71 -3.63
N ALA A 215 9.60 11.60 -4.27
CA ALA A 215 10.36 10.99 -5.36
C ALA A 215 10.59 11.96 -6.53
N LEU A 216 9.55 12.71 -6.93
CA LEU A 216 9.65 13.72 -8.01
C LEU A 216 10.62 14.86 -7.64
N GLN A 217 10.58 15.37 -6.41
CA GLN A 217 11.48 16.43 -5.98
C GLN A 217 12.93 15.94 -5.89
N GLN A 218 13.14 14.72 -5.39
CA GLN A 218 14.45 14.08 -5.36
C GLN A 218 15.01 13.85 -6.77
N GLY A 219 14.19 13.34 -7.70
CA GLY A 219 14.58 13.16 -9.10
C GLY A 219 15.01 14.46 -9.77
N ASN A 220 14.23 15.53 -9.61
CA ASN A 220 14.57 16.85 -10.13
C ASN A 220 15.88 17.41 -9.52
N TYR A 221 16.07 17.23 -8.21
CA TYR A 221 17.29 17.63 -7.52
C TYR A 221 18.53 16.91 -8.07
N VAL A 222 18.45 15.59 -8.21
CA VAL A 222 19.55 14.77 -8.72
C VAL A 222 19.87 15.11 -10.17
N ALA A 223 18.86 15.33 -11.02
CA ALA A 223 19.06 15.76 -12.40
C ALA A 223 19.85 17.09 -12.47
N GLN A 224 19.49 18.06 -11.64
CA GLN A 224 20.23 19.32 -11.54
C GLN A 224 21.64 19.11 -10.99
N SER A 225 21.82 18.26 -9.98
CA SER A 225 23.12 17.95 -9.39
C SER A 225 24.10 17.30 -10.37
N ILE A 226 23.58 16.43 -11.25
CA ILE A 226 24.41 15.76 -12.28
C ILE A 226 24.87 16.73 -13.35
N THR A 227 24.06 17.74 -13.69
CA THR A 227 24.35 18.71 -14.77
C THR A 227 25.08 19.96 -14.27
N ALA A 228 25.14 20.19 -12.97
CA ALA A 228 25.77 21.36 -12.40
C ALA A 228 27.31 21.33 -12.60
N SER A 229 27.88 22.51 -12.89
CA SER A 229 29.34 22.70 -13.01
C SER A 229 30.04 22.94 -11.66
N GLY A 230 29.34 22.85 -10.53
CA GLY A 230 29.85 23.11 -9.21
C GLY A 230 28.99 22.49 -8.11
N PRO A 231 29.35 22.69 -6.83
CA PRO A 231 28.61 22.09 -5.72
C PRO A 231 27.17 22.57 -5.65
N THR A 232 26.24 21.64 -5.49
CA THR A 232 24.82 21.93 -5.32
C THR A 232 24.48 22.18 -3.85
N LYS A 233 23.41 22.95 -3.58
CA LYS A 233 22.89 23.10 -2.21
C LYS A 233 22.29 21.77 -1.74
N PRO A 234 22.27 21.51 -0.40
CA PRO A 234 21.59 20.36 0.15
C PRO A 234 20.13 20.23 -0.32
N PHE A 235 19.66 18.98 -0.49
CA PHE A 235 18.26 18.71 -0.79
C PHE A 235 17.37 19.12 0.39
N ARG A 236 16.27 19.77 0.09
CA ARG A 236 15.21 20.09 1.08
C ARG A 236 13.86 19.79 0.46
N PHE A 237 13.08 18.90 1.10
CA PHE A 237 11.73 18.59 0.66
C PHE A 237 10.79 19.77 0.95
N LYS A 238 10.07 20.20 -0.05
CA LYS A 238 9.04 21.24 0.09
C LYS A 238 7.67 20.56 0.11
N ASN A 239 7.06 20.46 1.29
CA ASN A 239 5.70 19.96 1.41
C ASN A 239 4.71 20.99 0.84
N LYS A 240 4.21 20.74 -0.37
CA LYS A 240 3.21 21.60 -1.04
C LYS A 240 1.77 21.28 -0.64
N GLY A 241 1.57 20.53 0.45
CA GLY A 241 0.30 19.90 0.81
C GLY A 241 0.11 18.58 0.06
N GLN A 242 -0.58 17.64 0.69
CA GLN A 242 -1.11 16.48 -0.01
C GLN A 242 -2.38 16.97 -0.72
N ARG A 243 -2.33 17.13 -2.05
CA ARG A 243 -3.57 17.16 -2.82
C ARG A 243 -4.19 15.77 -2.66
N SER A 244 -5.23 15.65 -1.84
CA SER A 244 -6.27 14.69 -2.13
C SER A 244 -6.74 15.01 -3.54
N GLU A 245 -6.76 14.04 -4.42
CA GLU A 245 -7.37 14.21 -5.74
C GLU A 245 -8.87 14.45 -5.53
N GLU A 246 -9.24 15.69 -5.25
CA GLU A 246 -10.62 16.18 -5.25
C GLU A 246 -11.06 16.49 -6.68
N HIS A 247 -10.82 15.60 -7.63
CA HIS A 247 -11.32 15.72 -8.99
C HIS A 247 -11.83 14.36 -9.51
N THR A 248 -12.89 13.86 -8.85
CA THR A 248 -13.82 12.94 -9.50
C THR A 248 -15.23 13.22 -8.98
N SER A 249 -15.73 14.40 -9.29
CA SER A 249 -17.16 14.70 -9.21
C SER A 249 -17.54 15.68 -10.33
N GLU A 250 -17.31 15.27 -11.58
CA GLU A 250 -17.99 15.81 -12.76
C GLU A 250 -17.67 14.87 -13.94
N LEU A 251 -18.40 13.75 -14.02
CA LEU A 251 -18.84 13.09 -15.27
C LEU A 251 -20.04 12.21 -14.93
#